data_3fd92171c7fce7b36bcf857a99d00e68
#
_entry.id   3fd92171c7fce7b36bcf857a99d00e68
#
_cell.length_a   1.000
_cell.length_b   1.000
_cell.length_c   1.000
_cell.angle_alpha   90.00
_cell.angle_beta   90.00
_cell.angle_gamma   90.00
#
_symmetry.space_group_name_H-M   'P 1'
#
loop_
_entity.id
_entity.type
_entity.pdbx_description
1 polymer ?
#
loop_
_entity_poly.entity_id
_entity_poly.type
_entity_poly.pdbx_seq_one_letter_code
_entity_poly.pdbx_strand_id
1 'polypeptide(L)'
;LGLRVGELLLDILAGKRHVMNADTAVFDVLGEKYHHNQKRESGEPYITHPLSVAYILLELGMDTDTICAALLHDVVEDTPCTLEELQKNFGSDVAMLVNGVTKLKKVETFTKDEQKAENIRKILLAMSEDIRVIIIKLADRLHNMRTLNYCKDSKRRTIAHETMNIYAPIAHRLGIRSIKDEFEDLAFYYLDPYAYAEIDEQMQLRKGSREQLVENIKHKIHDRLEK
;
A
#
# COMPACT_ATOMS: atom_id res chain seq x y z
N LEU A 1 -4.80 -14.09 12.42
CA LEU A 1 -3.87 -13.13 11.80
C LEU A 1 -2.49 -13.75 11.60
N GLY A 2 -1.92 -14.42 12.60
CA GLY A 2 -0.61 -15.08 12.50
C GLY A 2 -0.52 -16.18 11.41
N LEU A 3 -1.60 -16.90 11.15
CA LEU A 3 -1.66 -17.91 10.09
C LEU A 3 -1.60 -17.28 8.67
N ARG A 4 -2.26 -16.13 8.45
CA ARG A 4 -2.22 -15.42 7.15
C ARG A 4 -0.86 -14.79 6.85
N VAL A 5 -0.15 -14.33 7.87
CA VAL A 5 1.22 -13.79 7.73
C VAL A 5 2.20 -14.92 7.37
N GLY A 6 2.04 -16.11 7.97
CA GLY A 6 2.83 -17.29 7.64
C GLY A 6 2.56 -17.84 6.24
N GLU A 7 1.29 -17.84 5.80
CA GLU A 7 0.90 -18.21 4.43
C GLU A 7 1.45 -17.20 3.41
N LEU A 8 1.39 -15.91 3.70
CA LEU A 8 1.95 -14.85 2.88
C LEU A 8 3.45 -15.01 2.68
N LEU A 9 4.17 -15.32 3.76
CA LEU A 9 5.59 -15.60 3.71
C LEU A 9 5.93 -16.84 2.92
N LEU A 10 5.14 -17.91 3.08
CA LEU A 10 5.29 -19.13 2.28
C LEU A 10 5.03 -18.88 0.80
N ASP A 11 4.11 -17.99 0.44
CA ASP A 11 3.84 -17.59 -0.95
C ASP A 11 4.99 -16.74 -1.53
N ILE A 12 5.55 -15.81 -0.75
CA ILE A 12 6.74 -15.05 -1.11
C ILE A 12 7.94 -16.00 -1.28
N LEU A 13 8.13 -16.96 -0.36
CA LEU A 13 9.22 -17.93 -0.37
C LEU A 13 9.03 -19.03 -1.44
N ALA A 14 7.82 -19.47 -1.72
CA ALA A 14 7.53 -20.51 -2.71
C ALA A 14 7.71 -20.03 -4.15
N GLY A 15 7.61 -18.74 -4.42
CA GLY A 15 7.74 -18.18 -5.76
C GLY A 15 9.17 -18.07 -6.31
N LYS A 16 10.22 -18.02 -5.47
CA LYS A 16 11.61 -17.80 -5.94
C LYS A 16 12.64 -18.47 -5.02
N ARG A 17 13.18 -19.60 -5.46
CA ARG A 17 14.25 -20.36 -4.77
C ARG A 17 15.58 -19.63 -4.52
N HIS A 18 15.77 -18.38 -4.93
CA HIS A 18 17.04 -17.64 -4.82
C HIS A 18 17.07 -16.58 -3.71
N VAL A 19 16.00 -16.36 -2.97
CA VAL A 19 15.85 -15.27 -1.98
C VAL A 19 16.07 -15.75 -0.53
N MET A 20 16.24 -17.04 -0.29
CA MET A 20 16.24 -17.64 1.05
C MET A 20 17.19 -17.03 2.10
N ASN A 21 18.31 -16.41 1.73
CA ASN A 21 19.26 -15.84 2.70
C ASN A 21 18.92 -14.38 3.06
N ALA A 22 18.38 -13.60 2.13
CA ALA A 22 17.98 -12.22 2.38
C ALA A 22 16.65 -12.15 3.16
N ASP A 23 15.72 -13.06 2.87
CA ASP A 23 14.39 -13.09 3.49
C ASP A 23 14.43 -13.41 4.98
N THR A 24 15.27 -14.38 5.40
CA THR A 24 15.45 -14.72 6.81
C THR A 24 16.08 -13.54 7.57
N ALA A 25 17.07 -12.86 6.97
CA ALA A 25 17.71 -11.69 7.56
C ALA A 25 16.74 -10.50 7.68
N VAL A 26 15.87 -10.27 6.67
CA VAL A 26 14.82 -9.24 6.75
C VAL A 26 13.85 -9.55 7.89
N PHE A 27 13.51 -10.80 8.07
CA PHE A 27 12.56 -11.24 9.10
C PHE A 27 13.10 -11.08 10.52
N ASP A 28 14.34 -11.49 10.73
CA ASP A 28 15.04 -11.36 12.01
C ASP A 28 15.25 -9.88 12.39
N VAL A 29 15.57 -9.04 11.38
CA VAL A 29 15.75 -7.59 11.55
C VAL A 29 14.42 -6.89 11.84
N LEU A 30 13.34 -7.27 11.16
CA LEU A 30 12.02 -6.65 11.35
C LEU A 30 11.31 -7.12 12.61
N GLY A 31 11.37 -8.43 12.92
CA GLY A 31 10.59 -9.03 13.99
C GLY A 31 11.17 -8.85 15.36
N GLU A 32 12.47 -9.11 15.54
CA GLU A 32 13.10 -9.16 16.87
C GLU A 32 13.88 -7.89 17.22
N LYS A 33 14.56 -7.27 16.24
CA LYS A 33 15.53 -6.21 16.53
C LYS A 33 14.96 -4.81 16.58
N TYR A 34 14.00 -4.48 15.69
CA TYR A 34 13.61 -3.08 15.49
C TYR A 34 12.16 -2.74 15.83
N HIS A 35 11.21 -3.66 15.71
CA HIS A 35 9.79 -3.38 15.96
C HIS A 35 9.17 -4.20 17.11
N HIS A 36 10.00 -4.83 17.96
CA HIS A 36 9.58 -5.83 18.95
C HIS A 36 8.44 -5.42 19.90
N ASN A 37 8.24 -4.14 20.19
CA ASN A 37 7.17 -3.68 21.09
C ASN A 37 6.33 -2.53 20.51
N GLN A 38 6.49 -2.21 19.24
CA GLN A 38 5.74 -1.13 18.61
C GLN A 38 4.35 -1.62 18.20
N LYS A 39 3.33 -0.78 18.46
CA LYS A 39 1.94 -1.03 18.06
C LYS A 39 1.43 0.13 17.22
N ARG A 40 0.54 -0.18 16.29
CA ARG A 40 -0.20 0.80 15.50
C ARG A 40 -1.34 1.42 16.33
N GLU A 41 -1.98 2.48 15.80
CA GLU A 41 -3.20 3.06 16.39
C GLU A 41 -4.35 2.04 16.50
N SER A 42 -4.34 0.99 15.68
CA SER A 42 -5.27 -0.15 15.75
C SER A 42 -5.01 -1.10 16.93
N GLY A 43 -3.87 -0.98 17.61
CA GLY A 43 -3.41 -1.93 18.65
C GLY A 43 -2.68 -3.17 18.12
N GLU A 44 -2.62 -3.37 16.81
CA GLU A 44 -1.89 -4.46 16.17
C GLU A 44 -0.37 -4.26 16.26
N PRO A 45 0.44 -5.35 16.21
CA PRO A 45 1.89 -5.25 16.11
C PRO A 45 2.29 -4.42 14.88
N TYR A 46 3.28 -3.55 15.03
CA TYR A 46 3.70 -2.64 13.94
C TYR A 46 4.09 -3.37 12.65
N ILE A 47 4.71 -4.55 12.77
CA ILE A 47 5.15 -5.39 11.64
C ILE A 47 4.03 -5.73 10.64
N THR A 48 2.77 -5.69 11.04
CA THR A 48 1.63 -5.95 10.13
C THR A 48 1.57 -4.94 8.99
N HIS A 49 2.07 -3.71 9.22
CA HIS A 49 2.09 -2.66 8.19
C HIS A 49 3.09 -2.94 7.07
N PRO A 50 4.42 -3.06 7.32
CA PRO A 50 5.36 -3.32 6.25
C PRO A 50 5.07 -4.63 5.50
N LEU A 51 4.55 -5.66 6.18
CA LEU A 51 4.10 -6.89 5.53
C LEU A 51 2.93 -6.66 4.57
N SER A 52 1.95 -5.85 4.95
CA SER A 52 0.82 -5.51 4.08
C SER A 52 1.26 -4.67 2.89
N VAL A 53 2.21 -3.75 3.08
CA VAL A 53 2.79 -2.95 1.98
C VAL A 53 3.54 -3.85 1.00
N ALA A 54 4.36 -4.78 1.51
CA ALA A 54 5.07 -5.76 0.68
C ALA A 54 4.10 -6.66 -0.11
N TYR A 55 2.97 -7.05 0.50
CA TYR A 55 1.94 -7.82 -0.18
C TYR A 55 1.30 -7.06 -1.35
N ILE A 56 0.95 -5.79 -1.17
CA ILE A 56 0.41 -4.95 -2.25
C ILE A 56 1.41 -4.89 -3.42
N LEU A 57 2.70 -4.76 -3.13
CA LEU A 57 3.74 -4.72 -4.16
C LEU A 57 3.95 -6.07 -4.85
N LEU A 58 3.78 -7.17 -4.12
CA LEU A 58 3.80 -8.51 -4.70
C LEU A 58 2.64 -8.72 -5.69
N GLU A 59 1.43 -8.28 -5.34
CA GLU A 59 0.27 -8.31 -6.24
C GLU A 59 0.48 -7.46 -7.50
N LEU A 60 1.26 -6.39 -7.40
CA LEU A 60 1.67 -5.57 -8.55
C LEU A 60 2.81 -6.19 -9.37
N GLY A 61 3.37 -7.32 -8.95
CA GLY A 61 4.46 -8.02 -9.65
C GLY A 61 5.81 -7.31 -9.56
N MET A 62 6.06 -6.55 -8.47
CA MET A 62 7.31 -5.83 -8.27
C MET A 62 8.48 -6.78 -7.99
N ASP A 63 9.69 -6.31 -8.26
CA ASP A 63 10.93 -7.07 -8.05
C ASP A 63 11.26 -7.25 -6.55
N THR A 64 12.18 -8.17 -6.27
CA THR A 64 12.58 -8.54 -4.91
C THR A 64 13.14 -7.38 -4.10
N ASP A 65 13.95 -6.52 -4.73
CA ASP A 65 14.58 -5.37 -4.03
C ASP A 65 13.52 -4.35 -3.61
N THR A 66 12.49 -4.15 -4.44
CA THR A 66 11.33 -3.31 -4.11
C THR A 66 10.53 -3.87 -2.93
N ILE A 67 10.31 -5.19 -2.90
CA ILE A 67 9.60 -5.87 -1.80
C ILE A 67 10.42 -5.80 -0.52
N CYS A 68 11.75 -6.05 -0.58
CA CYS A 68 12.65 -5.88 0.56
C CYS A 68 12.67 -4.44 1.08
N ALA A 69 12.75 -3.46 0.18
CA ALA A 69 12.70 -2.05 0.55
C ALA A 69 11.37 -1.66 1.21
N ALA A 70 10.25 -2.24 0.78
CA ALA A 70 8.96 -2.03 1.41
C ALA A 70 8.88 -2.61 2.82
N LEU A 71 9.49 -3.77 3.06
CA LEU A 71 9.59 -4.35 4.39
C LEU A 71 10.43 -3.49 5.34
N LEU A 72 11.40 -2.75 4.81
CA LEU A 72 12.39 -1.97 5.57
C LEU A 72 12.13 -0.46 5.55
N HIS A 73 11.07 0.02 4.89
CA HIS A 73 10.90 1.45 4.57
C HIS A 73 10.82 2.37 5.79
N ASP A 74 10.31 1.89 6.92
CA ASP A 74 10.20 2.63 8.16
C ASP A 74 11.38 2.39 9.14
N VAL A 75 12.23 1.39 8.88
CA VAL A 75 13.29 0.97 9.82
C VAL A 75 14.29 2.09 10.10
N VAL A 76 14.68 2.87 9.08
CA VAL A 76 15.64 3.99 9.25
C VAL A 76 15.04 5.18 10.01
N GLU A 77 13.72 5.34 9.98
CA GLU A 77 13.04 6.44 10.66
C GLU A 77 12.69 6.10 12.10
N ASP A 78 12.18 4.90 12.32
CA ASP A 78 11.58 4.51 13.58
C ASP A 78 12.53 3.74 14.50
N THR A 79 13.77 3.50 14.04
CA THR A 79 14.76 2.69 14.77
C THR A 79 16.18 3.27 14.66
N PRO A 80 17.16 2.80 15.47
CA PRO A 80 18.54 3.22 15.36
C PRO A 80 19.29 2.69 14.12
N CYS A 81 18.64 1.92 13.24
CA CYS A 81 19.26 1.35 12.05
C CYS A 81 19.72 2.44 11.07
N THR A 82 20.94 2.33 10.57
CA THR A 82 21.49 3.29 9.60
C THR A 82 21.37 2.79 8.16
N LEU A 83 21.46 3.72 7.20
CA LEU A 83 21.50 3.37 5.79
C LEU A 83 22.71 2.51 5.43
N GLU A 84 23.85 2.73 6.10
CA GLU A 84 25.05 1.94 5.91
C GLU A 84 24.87 0.49 6.37
N GLU A 85 24.13 0.27 7.48
CA GLU A 85 23.77 -1.08 7.92
C GLU A 85 22.83 -1.76 6.90
N LEU A 86 21.85 -1.04 6.36
CA LEU A 86 20.97 -1.57 5.31
C LEU A 86 21.76 -1.91 4.05
N GLN A 87 22.63 -1.02 3.61
CA GLN A 87 23.46 -1.26 2.42
C GLN A 87 24.35 -2.49 2.58
N LYS A 88 24.94 -2.67 3.76
CA LYS A 88 25.81 -3.82 4.07
C LYS A 88 25.04 -5.15 4.07
N ASN A 89 23.81 -5.15 4.60
CA ASN A 89 23.03 -6.37 4.80
C ASN A 89 22.12 -6.73 3.60
N PHE A 90 21.60 -5.73 2.88
CA PHE A 90 20.59 -5.91 1.84
C PHE A 90 20.99 -5.35 0.47
N GLY A 91 22.16 -4.72 0.35
CA GLY A 91 22.66 -4.18 -0.90
C GLY A 91 22.33 -2.70 -1.12
N SER A 92 22.97 -2.13 -2.16
CA SER A 92 22.86 -0.71 -2.49
C SER A 92 21.46 -0.31 -2.97
N ASP A 93 20.80 -1.17 -3.74
CA ASP A 93 19.51 -0.87 -4.36
C ASP A 93 18.40 -0.77 -3.31
N VAL A 94 18.35 -1.72 -2.37
CA VAL A 94 17.42 -1.68 -1.23
C VAL A 94 17.65 -0.44 -0.37
N ALA A 95 18.92 -0.14 -0.02
CA ALA A 95 19.24 1.04 0.79
C ALA A 95 18.89 2.37 0.07
N MET A 96 19.10 2.44 -1.24
CA MET A 96 18.72 3.59 -2.07
C MET A 96 17.19 3.78 -2.08
N LEU A 97 16.43 2.72 -2.28
CA LEU A 97 14.96 2.76 -2.28
C LEU A 97 14.41 3.21 -0.92
N VAL A 98 14.90 2.63 0.19
CA VAL A 98 14.52 3.02 1.55
C VAL A 98 14.83 4.49 1.80
N ASN A 99 16.04 4.96 1.44
CA ASN A 99 16.41 6.37 1.58
C ASN A 99 15.50 7.29 0.77
N GLY A 100 15.11 6.89 -0.44
CA GLY A 100 14.17 7.63 -1.29
C GLY A 100 12.80 7.77 -0.62
N VAL A 101 12.25 6.69 -0.07
CA VAL A 101 10.95 6.70 0.64
C VAL A 101 11.02 7.56 1.90
N THR A 102 12.10 7.46 2.69
CA THR A 102 12.36 8.26 3.90
C THR A 102 12.42 9.76 3.57
N LYS A 103 13.11 10.15 2.50
CA LYS A 103 13.17 11.56 2.04
C LYS A 103 11.79 12.11 1.67
N LEU A 104 10.92 11.30 1.07
CA LEU A 104 9.55 11.71 0.75
C LEU A 104 8.71 11.98 1.99
N LYS A 105 8.90 11.24 3.07
CA LYS A 105 8.12 11.36 4.32
C LYS A 105 8.49 12.62 5.13
N LYS A 106 9.77 13.00 5.17
CA LYS A 106 10.27 14.16 5.97
C LYS A 106 9.72 15.54 5.59
N VAL A 107 8.82 15.63 4.60
CA VAL A 107 8.30 16.89 4.04
C VAL A 107 7.01 17.36 4.68
N GLU A 108 6.40 16.60 5.55
CA GLU A 108 5.08 16.87 6.12
C GLU A 108 4.99 18.08 7.10
N THR A 109 6.02 18.93 7.22
CA THR A 109 6.12 19.97 8.27
C THR A 109 5.92 21.42 7.83
N PHE A 110 5.43 21.72 6.62
CA PHE A 110 5.25 23.10 6.13
C PHE A 110 3.77 23.55 6.02
N THR A 111 3.53 24.84 5.76
CA THR A 111 2.16 25.43 5.68
C THR A 111 1.33 24.85 4.53
N LYS A 112 -0.03 24.85 4.67
CA LYS A 112 -0.95 24.04 3.83
C LYS A 112 -0.84 24.22 2.32
N ASP A 113 -0.52 25.39 1.80
CA ASP A 113 -0.48 25.63 0.34
C ASP A 113 0.94 25.51 -0.25
N GLU A 114 1.96 25.96 0.48
CA GLU A 114 3.37 25.74 0.14
C GLU A 114 3.73 24.24 0.23
N GLN A 115 3.12 23.52 1.16
CA GLN A 115 3.23 22.09 1.35
C GLN A 115 2.82 21.26 0.13
N LYS A 116 1.73 21.63 -0.54
CA LYS A 116 1.25 20.89 -1.72
C LYS A 116 2.24 20.96 -2.88
N ALA A 117 2.74 22.16 -3.18
CA ALA A 117 3.69 22.36 -4.29
C ALA A 117 5.03 21.65 -3.99
N GLU A 118 5.53 21.74 -2.76
CA GLU A 118 6.78 21.10 -2.36
C GLU A 118 6.65 19.57 -2.30
N ASN A 119 5.51 19.04 -1.85
CA ASN A 119 5.23 17.60 -1.88
C ASN A 119 5.22 17.07 -3.32
N ILE A 120 4.54 17.74 -4.23
CA ILE A 120 4.51 17.35 -5.65
C ILE A 120 5.92 17.42 -6.24
N ARG A 121 6.68 18.49 -5.96
CA ARG A 121 8.06 18.64 -6.44
C ARG A 121 8.95 17.48 -5.97
N LYS A 122 8.88 17.08 -4.70
CA LYS A 122 9.69 16.00 -4.15
C LYS A 122 9.29 14.63 -4.68
N ILE A 123 7.99 14.41 -4.88
CA ILE A 123 7.50 13.22 -5.56
C ILE A 123 8.08 13.14 -6.97
N LEU A 124 8.07 14.25 -7.72
CA LEU A 124 8.64 14.31 -9.06
C LEU A 124 10.16 14.09 -9.07
N LEU A 125 10.88 14.62 -8.08
CA LEU A 125 12.32 14.39 -7.92
C LEU A 125 12.62 12.93 -7.58
N ALA A 126 11.88 12.31 -6.65
CA ALA A 126 12.05 10.91 -6.32
C ALA A 126 11.74 9.99 -7.52
N MET A 127 10.71 10.32 -8.31
CA MET A 127 10.41 9.61 -9.57
C MET A 127 11.54 9.71 -10.59
N SER A 128 12.30 10.80 -10.58
CA SER A 128 13.44 10.96 -11.49
C SER A 128 14.67 10.15 -11.08
N GLU A 129 14.80 9.80 -9.81
CA GLU A 129 15.87 8.94 -9.32
C GLU A 129 15.52 7.45 -9.53
N ASP A 130 14.38 7.00 -9.03
CA ASP A 130 13.87 5.64 -9.23
C ASP A 130 12.35 5.60 -9.04
N ILE A 131 11.62 5.14 -10.05
CA ILE A 131 10.15 5.05 -10.03
C ILE A 131 9.64 4.11 -8.94
N ARG A 132 10.42 3.12 -8.53
CA ARG A 132 10.07 2.16 -7.48
C ARG A 132 9.80 2.85 -6.14
N VAL A 133 10.50 3.95 -5.85
CA VAL A 133 10.30 4.75 -4.63
C VAL A 133 8.86 5.24 -4.51
N ILE A 134 8.28 5.76 -5.60
CA ILE A 134 6.90 6.23 -5.56
C ILE A 134 5.91 5.07 -5.52
N ILE A 135 6.22 3.95 -6.16
CA ILE A 135 5.36 2.75 -6.12
C ILE A 135 5.29 2.19 -4.70
N ILE A 136 6.41 2.13 -3.97
CA ILE A 136 6.43 1.77 -2.54
C ILE A 136 5.57 2.77 -1.74
N LYS A 137 5.71 4.07 -1.99
CA LYS A 137 4.94 5.10 -1.29
C LYS A 137 3.44 5.03 -1.58
N LEU A 138 3.03 4.65 -2.79
CA LEU A 138 1.62 4.39 -3.12
C LEU A 138 1.08 3.19 -2.35
N ALA A 139 1.84 2.10 -2.24
CA ALA A 139 1.46 0.93 -1.48
C ALA A 139 1.36 1.22 0.03
N ASP A 140 2.33 1.97 0.60
CA ASP A 140 2.28 2.47 1.98
C ASP A 140 1.00 3.31 2.22
N ARG A 141 0.73 4.29 1.35
CA ARG A 141 -0.47 5.13 1.43
C ARG A 141 -1.74 4.29 1.34
N LEU A 142 -1.79 3.27 0.47
CA LEU A 142 -2.95 2.42 0.32
C LEU A 142 -3.24 1.63 1.60
N HIS A 143 -2.23 1.03 2.20
CA HIS A 143 -2.41 0.34 3.48
C HIS A 143 -2.84 1.31 4.59
N ASN A 144 -2.29 2.52 4.64
CA ASN A 144 -2.72 3.54 5.59
C ASN A 144 -4.18 3.96 5.36
N MET A 145 -4.66 4.06 4.12
CA MET A 145 -6.07 4.33 3.81
C MET A 145 -6.99 3.18 4.26
N ARG A 146 -6.59 1.93 4.08
CA ARG A 146 -7.35 0.74 4.53
C ARG A 146 -7.51 0.66 6.05
N THR A 147 -6.58 1.26 6.80
CA THR A 147 -6.58 1.25 8.28
C THR A 147 -6.94 2.62 8.89
N LEU A 148 -7.46 3.53 8.09
CA LEU A 148 -7.72 4.93 8.48
C LEU A 148 -8.86 5.07 9.50
N ASN A 149 -9.73 4.06 9.62
CA ASN A 149 -10.83 4.01 10.59
C ASN A 149 -10.36 4.07 12.06
N TYR A 150 -9.12 3.69 12.36
CA TYR A 150 -8.55 3.77 13.71
C TYR A 150 -8.03 5.16 14.07
N CYS A 151 -7.92 6.07 13.10
CA CYS A 151 -7.46 7.44 13.32
C CYS A 151 -8.59 8.38 13.76
N LYS A 152 -8.23 9.52 14.38
CA LYS A 152 -9.16 10.60 14.70
C LYS A 152 -9.76 11.21 13.43
N ASP A 153 -10.99 11.69 13.51
CA ASP A 153 -11.76 12.18 12.38
C ASP A 153 -11.06 13.30 11.59
N SER A 154 -10.47 14.27 12.29
CA SER A 154 -9.71 15.37 11.65
C SER A 154 -8.52 14.84 10.83
N LYS A 155 -7.79 13.84 11.36
CA LYS A 155 -6.66 13.19 10.68
C LYS A 155 -7.15 12.38 9.47
N ARG A 156 -8.27 11.64 9.61
CA ARG A 156 -8.90 10.89 8.50
C ARG A 156 -9.19 11.79 7.31
N ARG A 157 -9.89 12.90 7.53
CA ARG A 157 -10.24 13.86 6.47
C ARG A 157 -9.01 14.44 5.78
N THR A 158 -7.99 14.82 6.54
CA THR A 158 -6.75 15.36 5.96
C THR A 158 -6.06 14.34 5.06
N ILE A 159 -5.89 13.10 5.53
CA ILE A 159 -5.25 12.02 4.77
C ILE A 159 -6.09 11.66 3.53
N ALA A 160 -7.42 11.60 3.64
CA ALA A 160 -8.31 11.32 2.53
C ALA A 160 -8.24 12.42 1.45
N HIS A 161 -8.23 13.70 1.84
CA HIS A 161 -8.05 14.83 0.91
C HIS A 161 -6.69 14.78 0.20
N GLU A 162 -5.63 14.50 0.92
CA GLU A 162 -4.29 14.37 0.33
C GLU A 162 -4.24 13.20 -0.65
N THR A 163 -4.83 12.07 -0.28
CA THR A 163 -4.89 10.88 -1.14
C THR A 163 -5.65 11.17 -2.44
N MET A 164 -6.81 11.79 -2.35
CA MET A 164 -7.62 12.15 -3.53
C MET A 164 -6.92 13.14 -4.45
N ASN A 165 -6.24 14.15 -3.88
CA ASN A 165 -5.70 15.27 -4.66
C ASN A 165 -4.27 15.04 -5.17
N ILE A 166 -3.49 14.15 -4.54
CA ILE A 166 -2.08 13.93 -4.87
C ILE A 166 -1.84 12.48 -5.31
N TYR A 167 -2.15 11.50 -4.46
CA TYR A 167 -1.75 10.10 -4.69
C TYR A 167 -2.59 9.41 -5.75
N ALA A 168 -3.90 9.62 -5.80
CA ALA A 168 -4.76 9.05 -6.84
C ALA A 168 -4.40 9.55 -8.25
N PRO A 169 -4.17 10.86 -8.49
CA PRO A 169 -3.64 11.35 -9.75
C PRO A 169 -2.27 10.79 -10.14
N ILE A 170 -1.38 10.54 -9.18
CA ILE A 170 -0.08 9.93 -9.45
C ILE A 170 -0.26 8.46 -9.87
N ALA A 171 -1.04 7.68 -9.12
CA ALA A 171 -1.36 6.29 -9.47
C ALA A 171 -1.99 6.19 -10.87
N HIS A 172 -2.88 7.14 -11.22
CA HIS A 172 -3.48 7.24 -12.55
C HIS A 172 -2.43 7.47 -13.65
N ARG A 173 -1.49 8.41 -13.45
CA ARG A 173 -0.43 8.71 -14.42
C ARG A 173 0.55 7.55 -14.62
N LEU A 174 0.77 6.77 -13.57
CA LEU A 174 1.60 5.56 -13.62
C LEU A 174 0.85 4.35 -14.21
N GLY A 175 -0.45 4.48 -14.49
CA GLY A 175 -1.27 3.39 -15.03
C GLY A 175 -1.63 2.31 -14.01
N ILE A 176 -1.39 2.53 -12.71
CA ILE A 176 -1.70 1.59 -11.63
C ILE A 176 -3.17 1.77 -11.23
N ARG A 177 -4.05 1.26 -12.12
CA ARG A 177 -5.50 1.48 -12.01
C ARG A 177 -6.09 0.90 -10.73
N SER A 178 -5.64 -0.27 -10.29
CA SER A 178 -6.14 -0.93 -9.07
C SER A 178 -5.95 -0.04 -7.83
N ILE A 179 -4.75 0.53 -7.66
CA ILE A 179 -4.47 1.46 -6.54
C ILE A 179 -5.27 2.76 -6.69
N LYS A 180 -5.33 3.31 -7.90
CA LYS A 180 -6.07 4.55 -8.17
C LYS A 180 -7.56 4.41 -7.81
N ASP A 181 -8.21 3.35 -8.30
CA ASP A 181 -9.63 3.11 -8.06
C ASP A 181 -9.92 2.91 -6.57
N GLU A 182 -9.07 2.17 -5.85
CA GLU A 182 -9.22 1.96 -4.40
C GLU A 182 -8.94 3.25 -3.59
N PHE A 183 -7.98 4.08 -4.02
CA PHE A 183 -7.74 5.39 -3.39
C PHE A 183 -8.96 6.31 -3.51
N GLU A 184 -9.57 6.39 -4.68
CA GLU A 184 -10.74 7.23 -4.91
C GLU A 184 -11.93 6.73 -4.09
N ASP A 185 -12.15 5.42 -4.05
CA ASP A 185 -13.24 4.80 -3.30
C ASP A 185 -13.09 5.04 -1.78
N LEU A 186 -11.93 4.70 -1.20
CA LEU A 186 -11.65 4.92 0.21
C LEU A 186 -11.66 6.41 0.58
N ALA A 187 -11.09 7.28 -0.26
CA ALA A 187 -11.09 8.71 0.02
C ALA A 187 -12.52 9.27 -0.02
N PHE A 188 -13.35 8.86 -0.96
CA PHE A 188 -14.75 9.26 -1.04
C PHE A 188 -15.53 8.80 0.19
N TYR A 189 -15.36 7.55 0.63
CA TYR A 189 -15.96 7.03 1.85
C TYR A 189 -15.67 7.90 3.10
N TYR A 190 -14.42 8.39 3.25
CA TYR A 190 -14.05 9.22 4.41
C TYR A 190 -14.40 10.70 4.25
N LEU A 191 -14.50 11.23 3.03
CA LEU A 191 -14.80 12.65 2.77
C LEU A 191 -16.28 12.95 2.82
N ASP A 192 -17.11 12.09 2.23
CA ASP A 192 -18.56 12.22 2.19
C ASP A 192 -19.24 10.86 2.40
N PRO A 193 -19.32 10.39 3.65
CA PRO A 193 -19.92 9.09 3.97
C PRO A 193 -21.43 9.01 3.66
N TYR A 194 -22.13 10.15 3.62
CA TYR A 194 -23.56 10.16 3.27
C TYR A 194 -23.78 9.91 1.78
N ALA A 195 -23.08 10.65 0.92
CA ALA A 195 -23.15 10.45 -0.51
C ALA A 195 -22.61 9.06 -0.90
N TYR A 196 -21.57 8.58 -0.22
CA TYR A 196 -21.04 7.22 -0.43
C TYR A 196 -22.11 6.16 -0.14
N ALA A 197 -22.79 6.25 1.01
CA ALA A 197 -23.83 5.29 1.39
C ALA A 197 -25.01 5.29 0.40
N GLU A 198 -25.44 6.46 -0.07
CA GLU A 198 -26.52 6.58 -1.06
C GLU A 198 -26.15 5.92 -2.40
N ILE A 199 -24.92 6.13 -2.88
CA ILE A 199 -24.42 5.52 -4.11
C ILE A 199 -24.26 4.02 -3.95
N ASP A 200 -23.70 3.56 -2.81
CA ASP A 200 -23.52 2.13 -2.56
C ASP A 200 -24.86 1.39 -2.52
N GLU A 201 -25.87 1.94 -1.86
CA GLU A 201 -27.23 1.38 -1.88
C GLU A 201 -27.79 1.23 -3.30
N GLN A 202 -27.67 2.27 -4.12
CA GLN A 202 -28.11 2.23 -5.50
C GLN A 202 -27.32 1.20 -6.34
N MET A 203 -26.02 1.08 -6.10
CA MET A 203 -25.19 0.09 -6.78
C MET A 203 -25.57 -1.34 -6.39
N GLN A 204 -25.85 -1.62 -5.10
CA GLN A 204 -26.28 -2.93 -4.64
C GLN A 204 -27.63 -3.33 -5.25
N LEU A 205 -28.60 -2.42 -5.35
CA LEU A 205 -29.88 -2.66 -6.03
C LEU A 205 -29.69 -3.03 -7.50
N ARG A 206 -28.80 -2.33 -8.22
CA ARG A 206 -28.48 -2.62 -9.62
C ARG A 206 -27.71 -3.94 -9.78
N LYS A 207 -26.85 -4.29 -8.83
CA LYS A 207 -26.07 -5.53 -8.84
C LYS A 207 -27.00 -6.75 -8.79
N GLY A 208 -27.97 -6.76 -7.88
CA GLY A 208 -28.97 -7.85 -7.78
C GLY A 208 -29.76 -8.04 -9.08
N SER A 209 -30.19 -6.96 -9.72
CA SER A 209 -30.87 -7.01 -11.03
C SER A 209 -29.96 -7.56 -12.14
N ARG A 210 -28.69 -7.20 -12.13
CA ARG A 210 -27.68 -7.64 -13.11
C ARG A 210 -27.34 -9.13 -12.95
N GLU A 211 -27.22 -9.61 -11.71
CA GLU A 211 -26.96 -11.02 -11.40
C GLU A 211 -28.12 -11.90 -11.87
N GLN A 212 -29.38 -11.47 -11.66
CA GLN A 212 -30.55 -12.16 -12.20
C GLN A 212 -30.54 -12.22 -13.72
N LEU A 213 -30.16 -11.14 -14.40
CA LEU A 213 -30.06 -11.12 -15.86
C LEU A 213 -28.98 -12.10 -16.36
N VAL A 214 -27.83 -12.12 -15.73
CA VAL A 214 -26.74 -13.05 -16.09
C VAL A 214 -27.17 -14.52 -15.91
N GLU A 215 -27.86 -14.83 -14.81
CA GLU A 215 -28.34 -16.17 -14.54
C GLU A 215 -29.41 -16.60 -15.57
N ASN A 216 -30.33 -15.70 -15.91
CA ASN A 216 -31.29 -15.96 -16.96
C ASN A 216 -30.66 -16.21 -18.33
N ILE A 217 -29.57 -15.49 -18.64
CA ILE A 217 -28.81 -15.72 -19.89
C ILE A 217 -28.10 -17.07 -19.87
N LYS A 218 -27.47 -17.44 -18.75
CA LYS A 218 -26.83 -18.75 -18.59
C LYS A 218 -27.82 -19.90 -18.80
N HIS A 219 -29.01 -19.83 -18.17
CA HIS A 219 -30.05 -20.82 -18.37
C HIS A 219 -30.49 -20.92 -19.84
N LYS A 220 -30.71 -19.79 -20.51
CA LYS A 220 -31.09 -19.80 -21.94
C LYS A 220 -30.00 -20.38 -22.85
N ILE A 221 -28.71 -20.20 -22.52
CA ILE A 221 -27.61 -20.79 -23.26
C ILE A 221 -27.59 -22.31 -23.03
N HIS A 222 -27.72 -22.73 -21.77
CA HIS A 222 -27.73 -24.15 -21.40
C HIS A 222 -28.87 -24.92 -22.11
N ASP A 223 -30.10 -24.41 -22.07
CA ASP A 223 -31.28 -24.97 -22.73
C ASP A 223 -31.14 -25.08 -24.27
N ARG A 224 -30.26 -24.26 -24.87
CA ARG A 224 -29.97 -24.34 -26.31
C ARG A 224 -28.87 -25.29 -26.70
N LEU A 225 -27.97 -25.55 -25.76
CA LEU A 225 -26.84 -26.50 -26.00
C LEU A 225 -27.24 -27.94 -25.74
N GLU A 226 -28.32 -28.20 -25.00
CA GLU A 226 -28.86 -29.54 -24.74
C GLU A 226 -29.88 -29.99 -25.80
N LYS A 227 -30.23 -29.15 -26.78
CA LYS A 227 -31.04 -29.50 -27.95
C LYS A 227 -30.19 -29.73 -29.19
#